data_8b4ceeace8763ab172a006b6178f56f3
#
_entry.id   8b4ceeace8763ab172a006b6178f56f3
#
_cell.length_a   1.000
_cell.length_b   1.000
_cell.length_c   1.000
_cell.angle_alpha   90.00
_cell.angle_beta   90.00
_cell.angle_gamma   90.00
#
_symmetry.space_group_name_H-M   'P 1'
#
loop_
_entity.id
_entity.type
_entity.pdbx_description
1 polymer ?
#
loop_
_entity_poly.entity_id
_entity_poly.type
_entity_poly.pdbx_seq_one_letter_code
_entity_poly.pdbx_strand_id
1 'polypeptide(L)'
;DLGEGADAILPRSDLIQGEIYRIGDRVRAILEETVRENRGSQLTLSRGSKEMLVELFKLEVPEIAEEVVQIRAVAREPGGRSKIAVKTNDTRIDPVGACVGMRGARVQAVSNELGNERIDIIVWEDDPAKLLINTLSPAEVTSIVLDEDADKMEVQVKDESLAQAIGRNGQNIRLSSELIGWDIQIRGENEDKESSGSDQASNILEKYLDIDTSTSEILISNGFESVNSIAEAEISKLCEIEEITEEIAETLIERASDALIEIALSDMEEAFDFNSLDDVDEEIAKVLSDNLSSKDELADLSVDELVEMTKIDEELAAKIIMDARSDWFEE
;
A
#
# COMPACT_ATOMS: atom_id res chain seq x y z
N ASP A 1 -3.43 -33.91 -33.77
CA ASP A 1 -2.70 -34.15 -35.01
C ASP A 1 -2.14 -32.84 -35.53
N LEU A 2 -0.82 -32.75 -35.68
CA LEU A 2 -0.12 -31.59 -36.20
C LEU A 2 0.16 -31.67 -37.70
N GLY A 3 -0.27 -32.75 -38.34
CA GLY A 3 0.06 -33.10 -39.74
C GLY A 3 1.37 -33.90 -39.85
N GLU A 4 1.61 -34.48 -41.03
CA GLU A 4 2.80 -35.23 -41.37
C GLU A 4 3.11 -36.42 -40.41
N GLY A 5 2.09 -36.92 -39.66
CA GLY A 5 2.23 -38.03 -38.71
C GLY A 5 2.78 -37.62 -37.36
N ALA A 6 2.79 -36.31 -37.01
CA ALA A 6 3.14 -35.83 -35.70
C ALA A 6 1.89 -35.62 -34.84
N ASP A 7 1.90 -36.24 -33.65
CA ASP A 7 0.85 -36.09 -32.64
C ASP A 7 1.34 -35.29 -31.44
N ALA A 8 0.49 -34.45 -30.90
CA ALA A 8 0.71 -33.70 -29.67
C ALA A 8 -0.41 -33.92 -28.67
N ILE A 9 -0.12 -33.79 -27.40
CA ILE A 9 -1.10 -33.84 -26.33
C ILE A 9 -1.33 -32.42 -25.76
N LEU A 10 -2.60 -32.03 -25.67
CA LEU A 10 -3.04 -30.88 -24.91
C LEU A 10 -3.73 -31.40 -23.63
N PRO A 11 -3.02 -31.42 -22.48
CA PRO A 11 -3.56 -31.92 -21.22
C PRO A 11 -4.77 -31.06 -20.76
N ARG A 12 -5.66 -31.66 -19.96
CA ARG A 12 -6.82 -30.91 -19.41
C ARG A 12 -6.41 -29.81 -18.44
N SER A 13 -5.26 -29.96 -17.78
CA SER A 13 -4.66 -28.94 -16.92
C SER A 13 -4.28 -27.66 -17.67
N ASP A 14 -3.94 -27.81 -18.96
CA ASP A 14 -3.44 -26.77 -19.83
C ASP A 14 -4.50 -26.20 -20.77
N LEU A 15 -5.75 -26.63 -20.61
CA LEU A 15 -6.92 -26.01 -21.23
C LEU A 15 -7.37 -24.78 -20.45
N ILE A 16 -7.98 -23.85 -21.15
CA ILE A 16 -8.69 -22.75 -20.52
C ILE A 16 -10.00 -23.29 -19.90
N GLN A 17 -10.33 -22.84 -18.71
CA GLN A 17 -11.51 -23.31 -18.00
C GLN A 17 -12.79 -23.10 -18.82
N GLY A 18 -13.56 -24.16 -19.02
CA GLY A 18 -14.81 -24.13 -19.79
C GLY A 18 -14.66 -24.41 -21.28
N GLU A 19 -13.43 -24.56 -21.82
CA GLU A 19 -13.23 -24.97 -23.21
C GLU A 19 -13.59 -26.44 -23.42
N ILE A 20 -14.34 -26.70 -24.48
CA ILE A 20 -14.73 -28.07 -24.90
C ILE A 20 -14.44 -28.18 -26.38
N TYR A 21 -13.54 -29.11 -26.74
CA TYR A 21 -13.17 -29.40 -28.13
C TYR A 21 -13.77 -30.68 -28.60
N ARG A 22 -14.19 -30.70 -29.86
CA ARG A 22 -14.71 -31.92 -30.56
C ARG A 22 -13.73 -32.39 -31.62
N ILE A 23 -13.87 -33.63 -32.02
CA ILE A 23 -13.09 -34.18 -33.13
C ILE A 23 -13.33 -33.37 -34.38
N GLY A 24 -12.25 -32.86 -34.98
CA GLY A 24 -12.28 -32.00 -36.16
C GLY A 24 -12.17 -30.52 -35.89
N ASP A 25 -12.25 -30.09 -34.60
CA ASP A 25 -11.99 -28.71 -34.23
C ASP A 25 -10.52 -28.35 -34.40
N ARG A 26 -10.25 -27.13 -34.88
CA ARG A 26 -8.89 -26.58 -34.96
C ARG A 26 -8.60 -25.78 -33.70
N VAL A 27 -7.52 -26.08 -33.03
CA VAL A 27 -7.11 -25.47 -31.79
C VAL A 27 -5.77 -24.78 -31.97
N ARG A 28 -5.65 -23.53 -31.54
CA ARG A 28 -4.36 -22.86 -31.41
C ARG A 28 -3.81 -23.17 -30.02
N ALA A 29 -2.59 -23.65 -29.97
CA ALA A 29 -1.91 -23.92 -28.71
C ALA A 29 -0.42 -23.67 -28.89
N ILE A 30 0.28 -23.48 -27.77
CA ILE A 30 1.72 -23.33 -27.77
C ILE A 30 2.39 -24.67 -27.47
N LEU A 31 3.53 -24.90 -28.07
CA LEU A 31 4.38 -26.03 -27.71
C LEU A 31 5.15 -25.70 -26.46
N GLU A 32 4.81 -26.32 -25.34
CA GLU A 32 5.40 -26.07 -24.04
C GLU A 32 6.61 -26.94 -23.76
N GLU A 33 6.48 -28.23 -24.00
CA GLU A 33 7.53 -29.18 -23.69
C GLU A 33 7.68 -30.26 -24.80
N THR A 34 8.93 -30.67 -24.98
CA THR A 34 9.26 -31.83 -25.80
C THR A 34 9.93 -32.88 -24.92
N VAL A 35 9.20 -33.97 -24.64
CA VAL A 35 9.72 -35.06 -23.81
C VAL A 35 10.24 -36.19 -24.71
N ARG A 36 11.45 -36.67 -24.44
CA ARG A 36 12.01 -37.85 -25.11
C ARG A 36 11.63 -39.13 -24.36
N GLU A 37 10.41 -39.57 -24.54
CA GLU A 37 9.94 -40.85 -24.03
C GLU A 37 9.90 -41.90 -25.14
N ASN A 38 10.12 -43.19 -24.77
CA ASN A 38 10.11 -44.29 -25.72
C ASN A 38 8.70 -44.70 -26.17
N ARG A 39 7.65 -44.19 -25.57
CA ARG A 39 6.24 -44.49 -25.90
C ARG A 39 5.34 -43.29 -25.59
N GLY A 40 4.45 -42.94 -26.50
CA GLY A 40 3.47 -41.88 -26.36
C GLY A 40 3.82 -40.61 -27.16
N SER A 41 2.99 -39.59 -27.03
CA SER A 41 3.25 -38.30 -27.65
C SER A 41 4.39 -37.59 -26.93
N GLN A 42 5.32 -37.06 -27.71
CA GLN A 42 6.52 -36.36 -27.22
C GLN A 42 6.33 -34.86 -27.16
N LEU A 43 5.21 -34.35 -27.63
CA LEU A 43 4.91 -32.93 -27.73
C LEU A 43 3.76 -32.61 -26.81
N THR A 44 4.01 -31.73 -25.83
CA THR A 44 2.99 -31.20 -24.91
C THR A 44 2.64 -29.81 -25.32
N LEU A 45 1.35 -29.56 -25.47
CA LEU A 45 0.78 -28.25 -25.81
C LEU A 45 0.11 -27.61 -24.61
N SER A 46 0.10 -26.29 -24.58
CA SER A 46 -0.60 -25.51 -23.57
C SER A 46 -1.40 -24.36 -24.20
N ARG A 47 -2.55 -24.07 -23.59
CA ARG A 47 -3.36 -22.87 -23.82
C ARG A 47 -3.40 -21.99 -22.57
N GLY A 48 -3.03 -22.57 -21.41
CA GLY A 48 -2.99 -21.92 -20.11
C GLY A 48 -1.72 -21.13 -19.84
N SER A 49 -0.64 -21.35 -20.59
CA SER A 49 0.65 -20.70 -20.33
C SER A 49 0.64 -19.19 -20.63
N LYS A 50 1.58 -18.45 -20.00
CA LYS A 50 1.78 -17.02 -20.25
C LYS A 50 2.24 -16.74 -21.68
N GLU A 51 3.05 -17.66 -22.23
CA GLU A 51 3.59 -17.62 -23.58
C GLU A 51 2.50 -17.64 -24.63
N MET A 52 1.38 -18.34 -24.38
CA MET A 52 0.22 -18.33 -25.27
C MET A 52 -0.32 -16.91 -25.47
N LEU A 53 -0.43 -16.14 -24.38
CA LEU A 53 -0.88 -14.74 -24.44
C LEU A 53 0.13 -13.87 -25.22
N VAL A 54 1.42 -14.04 -24.96
CA VAL A 54 2.50 -13.30 -25.64
C VAL A 54 2.48 -13.56 -27.15
N GLU A 55 2.39 -14.82 -27.57
CA GLU A 55 2.38 -15.18 -28.99
C GLU A 55 1.10 -14.69 -29.71
N LEU A 56 -0.04 -14.70 -29.04
CA LEU A 56 -1.25 -14.10 -29.59
C LEU A 56 -1.11 -12.58 -29.81
N PHE A 57 -0.50 -11.88 -28.86
CA PHE A 57 -0.20 -10.46 -29.05
C PHE A 57 0.79 -10.21 -30.18
N LYS A 58 1.80 -11.05 -30.38
CA LYS A 58 2.73 -10.94 -31.53
C LYS A 58 2.00 -11.13 -32.86
N LEU A 59 0.98 -11.98 -32.89
CA LEU A 59 0.20 -12.21 -34.11
C LEU A 59 -0.74 -11.04 -34.43
N GLU A 60 -1.34 -10.41 -33.43
CA GLU A 60 -2.35 -9.36 -33.60
C GLU A 60 -1.75 -7.95 -33.63
N VAL A 61 -0.55 -7.74 -33.07
CA VAL A 61 0.09 -6.42 -32.91
C VAL A 61 1.42 -6.39 -33.67
N PRO A 62 1.45 -5.81 -34.87
CA PRO A 62 2.68 -5.75 -35.69
C PRO A 62 3.84 -5.06 -34.94
N GLU A 63 3.54 -4.04 -34.14
CA GLU A 63 4.54 -3.29 -33.36
C GLU A 63 5.26 -4.16 -32.33
N ILE A 64 4.62 -5.25 -31.86
CA ILE A 64 5.24 -6.27 -31.00
C ILE A 64 6.06 -7.24 -31.83
N ALA A 65 5.54 -7.68 -32.98
CA ALA A 65 6.25 -8.58 -33.90
C ALA A 65 7.55 -7.95 -34.43
N GLU A 66 7.55 -6.64 -34.63
CA GLU A 66 8.71 -5.83 -35.10
C GLU A 66 9.62 -5.37 -33.94
N GLU A 67 9.33 -5.80 -32.69
CA GLU A 67 10.06 -5.44 -31.45
C GLU A 67 10.09 -3.92 -31.13
N VAL A 68 9.24 -3.14 -31.74
CA VAL A 68 9.07 -1.70 -31.46
C VAL A 68 8.38 -1.51 -30.09
N VAL A 69 7.39 -2.35 -29.80
CA VAL A 69 6.75 -2.50 -28.50
C VAL A 69 7.17 -3.84 -27.91
N GLN A 70 7.63 -3.83 -26.67
CA GLN A 70 8.09 -5.04 -25.95
C GLN A 70 7.14 -5.38 -24.82
N ILE A 71 6.76 -6.64 -24.70
CA ILE A 71 6.10 -7.17 -23.50
C ILE A 71 7.19 -7.49 -22.48
N ARG A 72 7.15 -6.79 -21.34
CA ARG A 72 8.16 -6.91 -20.27
C ARG A 72 7.78 -7.92 -19.21
N ALA A 73 6.50 -7.99 -18.87
CA ALA A 73 5.98 -8.92 -17.89
C ALA A 73 4.55 -9.34 -18.22
N VAL A 74 4.18 -10.54 -17.77
CA VAL A 74 2.85 -11.13 -17.92
C VAL A 74 2.44 -11.82 -16.62
N ALA A 75 1.25 -11.52 -16.15
CA ALA A 75 0.56 -12.28 -15.11
C ALA A 75 -0.77 -12.78 -15.65
N ARG A 76 -1.10 -14.08 -15.44
CA ARG A 76 -2.24 -14.68 -16.11
C ARG A 76 -2.97 -15.71 -15.27
N GLU A 77 -4.28 -15.54 -15.19
CA GLU A 77 -5.23 -16.57 -14.76
C GLU A 77 -6.07 -17.02 -15.98
N PRO A 78 -5.77 -18.18 -16.56
CA PRO A 78 -6.36 -18.61 -17.82
C PRO A 78 -7.89 -18.63 -17.78
N GLY A 79 -8.53 -17.98 -18.77
CA GLY A 79 -9.98 -17.87 -18.88
C GLY A 79 -10.63 -16.86 -17.93
N GLY A 80 -9.87 -16.25 -17.02
CA GLY A 80 -10.32 -15.24 -16.08
C GLY A 80 -9.83 -13.84 -16.46
N ARG A 81 -8.66 -13.50 -15.98
CA ARG A 81 -8.05 -12.18 -16.20
C ARG A 81 -6.54 -12.30 -16.35
N SER A 82 -5.99 -11.42 -17.18
CA SER A 82 -4.54 -11.29 -17.40
C SER A 82 -4.12 -9.84 -17.34
N LYS A 83 -2.87 -9.63 -16.96
CA LYS A 83 -2.20 -8.33 -17.02
C LYS A 83 -0.93 -8.48 -17.88
N ILE A 84 -0.72 -7.56 -18.80
CA ILE A 84 0.54 -7.47 -19.57
C ILE A 84 1.14 -6.09 -19.38
N ALA A 85 2.44 -6.04 -19.12
CA ALA A 85 3.18 -4.79 -19.02
C ALA A 85 4.01 -4.60 -20.30
N VAL A 86 3.81 -3.47 -20.96
CA VAL A 86 4.40 -3.15 -22.27
C VAL A 86 5.26 -1.90 -22.20
N LYS A 87 6.37 -1.89 -22.93
CA LYS A 87 7.32 -0.78 -23.01
C LYS A 87 7.71 -0.52 -24.46
N THR A 88 7.93 0.73 -24.80
CA THR A 88 8.58 1.13 -26.05
C THR A 88 9.71 2.12 -25.78
N ASN A 89 10.73 2.10 -26.61
CA ASN A 89 11.80 3.10 -26.59
C ASN A 89 11.54 4.23 -27.59
N ASP A 90 10.51 4.11 -28.46
CA ASP A 90 10.12 5.18 -29.38
C ASP A 90 9.02 6.05 -28.76
N THR A 91 9.39 7.26 -28.34
CA THR A 91 8.48 8.24 -27.71
C THR A 91 7.29 8.67 -28.55
N ARG A 92 7.29 8.35 -29.86
CA ARG A 92 6.20 8.67 -30.78
C ARG A 92 5.09 7.63 -30.77
N ILE A 93 5.33 6.47 -30.14
CA ILE A 93 4.42 5.34 -30.12
C ILE A 93 3.83 5.19 -28.71
N ASP A 94 2.53 5.15 -28.63
CA ASP A 94 1.82 4.73 -27.42
C ASP A 94 1.77 3.19 -27.37
N PRO A 95 2.52 2.54 -26.44
CA PRO A 95 2.57 1.08 -26.39
C PRO A 95 1.24 0.44 -25.99
N VAL A 96 0.45 1.12 -25.16
CA VAL A 96 -0.88 0.65 -24.75
C VAL A 96 -1.86 0.76 -25.91
N GLY A 97 -1.89 1.92 -26.57
CA GLY A 97 -2.75 2.16 -27.72
C GLY A 97 -2.48 1.21 -28.89
N ALA A 98 -1.20 0.88 -29.14
CA ALA A 98 -0.79 -0.11 -30.14
C ALA A 98 -1.37 -1.50 -29.86
N CYS A 99 -1.32 -1.95 -28.60
CA CYS A 99 -1.84 -3.25 -28.18
C CYS A 99 -3.37 -3.29 -28.12
N VAL A 100 -4.02 -2.21 -27.70
CA VAL A 100 -5.49 -2.09 -27.67
C VAL A 100 -6.06 -2.08 -29.07
N GLY A 101 -5.43 -1.31 -29.98
CA GLY A 101 -5.89 -1.11 -31.34
C GLY A 101 -7.13 -0.24 -31.46
N MET A 102 -7.54 0.06 -32.69
CA MET A 102 -8.71 0.91 -32.93
C MET A 102 -9.97 0.34 -32.27
N ARG A 103 -10.57 1.09 -31.35
CA ARG A 103 -11.78 0.70 -30.59
C ARG A 103 -11.63 -0.65 -29.87
N GLY A 104 -10.40 -1.01 -29.49
CA GLY A 104 -10.13 -2.27 -28.78
C GLY A 104 -10.09 -3.52 -29.68
N ALA A 105 -10.03 -3.38 -31.00
CA ALA A 105 -10.16 -4.51 -31.93
C ALA A 105 -9.07 -5.57 -31.73
N ARG A 106 -7.80 -5.16 -31.47
CA ARG A 106 -6.68 -6.09 -31.31
C ARG A 106 -6.78 -6.86 -29.98
N VAL A 107 -6.94 -6.15 -28.87
CA VAL A 107 -7.08 -6.81 -27.54
C VAL A 107 -8.33 -7.69 -27.51
N GLN A 108 -9.42 -7.31 -28.18
CA GLN A 108 -10.64 -8.11 -28.26
C GLN A 108 -10.42 -9.40 -29.08
N ALA A 109 -9.61 -9.34 -30.15
CA ALA A 109 -9.27 -10.54 -30.95
C ALA A 109 -8.50 -11.56 -30.09
N VAL A 110 -7.52 -11.10 -29.31
CA VAL A 110 -6.78 -11.96 -28.36
C VAL A 110 -7.70 -12.48 -27.26
N SER A 111 -8.52 -11.63 -26.65
CA SER A 111 -9.49 -12.02 -25.62
C SER A 111 -10.45 -13.10 -26.12
N ASN A 112 -11.00 -12.96 -27.31
CA ASN A 112 -11.93 -13.92 -27.91
C ASN A 112 -11.27 -15.28 -28.16
N GLU A 113 -10.01 -15.32 -28.61
CA GLU A 113 -9.24 -16.56 -28.78
C GLU A 113 -9.05 -17.28 -27.44
N LEU A 114 -8.95 -16.53 -26.33
CA LEU A 114 -8.74 -17.05 -24.97
C LEU A 114 -10.04 -17.22 -24.17
N GLY A 115 -11.17 -17.44 -24.83
CA GLY A 115 -12.45 -17.68 -24.15
C GLY A 115 -13.04 -16.46 -23.45
N ASN A 116 -12.83 -15.25 -24.00
CA ASN A 116 -13.20 -13.96 -23.44
C ASN A 116 -12.46 -13.61 -22.15
N GLU A 117 -11.22 -14.05 -22.02
CA GLU A 117 -10.32 -13.66 -20.94
C GLU A 117 -10.12 -12.12 -20.93
N ARG A 118 -10.27 -11.49 -19.77
CA ARG A 118 -10.09 -10.04 -19.62
C ARG A 118 -8.60 -9.72 -19.59
N ILE A 119 -8.16 -8.80 -20.44
CA ILE A 119 -6.76 -8.45 -20.57
C ILE A 119 -6.57 -6.98 -20.23
N ASP A 120 -5.79 -6.70 -19.18
CA ASP A 120 -5.36 -5.37 -18.80
C ASP A 120 -3.97 -5.11 -19.41
N ILE A 121 -3.84 -4.01 -20.16
CA ILE A 121 -2.59 -3.59 -20.77
C ILE A 121 -2.04 -2.40 -19.98
N ILE A 122 -0.81 -2.51 -19.51
CA ILE A 122 -0.19 -1.63 -18.54
C ILE A 122 1.12 -1.09 -19.11
N VAL A 123 1.41 0.19 -18.89
CA VAL A 123 2.72 0.75 -19.21
C VAL A 123 3.74 0.21 -18.21
N TRP A 124 4.81 -0.40 -18.72
CA TRP A 124 5.93 -0.83 -17.91
C TRP A 124 6.72 0.38 -17.41
N GLU A 125 7.04 0.37 -16.14
CA GLU A 125 7.99 1.28 -15.49
C GLU A 125 9.10 0.47 -14.83
N ASP A 126 10.34 1.00 -14.87
CA ASP A 126 11.48 0.32 -14.23
C ASP A 126 11.45 0.51 -12.71
N ASP A 127 10.74 1.52 -12.22
CA ASP A 127 10.45 1.78 -10.82
C ASP A 127 9.27 0.91 -10.37
N PRO A 128 9.48 -0.02 -9.40
CA PRO A 128 8.42 -0.93 -8.95
C PRO A 128 7.18 -0.21 -8.39
N ALA A 129 7.37 0.91 -7.67
CA ALA A 129 6.26 1.69 -7.12
C ALA A 129 5.39 2.31 -8.22
N LYS A 130 6.01 2.87 -9.26
CA LYS A 130 5.27 3.43 -10.40
C LYS A 130 4.57 2.34 -11.19
N LEU A 131 5.24 1.19 -11.39
CA LEU A 131 4.62 0.03 -12.04
C LEU A 131 3.40 -0.43 -11.25
N LEU A 132 3.48 -0.47 -9.92
CA LEU A 132 2.37 -0.84 -9.05
C LEU A 132 1.18 0.11 -9.23
N ILE A 133 1.39 1.43 -9.23
CA ILE A 133 0.33 2.42 -9.47
C ILE A 133 -0.36 2.14 -10.81
N ASN A 134 0.43 1.86 -11.86
CA ASN A 134 -0.12 1.55 -13.18
C ASN A 134 -0.94 0.24 -13.17
N THR A 135 -0.51 -0.77 -12.40
CA THR A 135 -1.23 -2.06 -12.31
C THR A 135 -2.53 -1.98 -11.54
N LEU A 136 -2.61 -1.10 -10.54
CA LEU A 136 -3.80 -0.91 -9.70
C LEU A 136 -4.80 0.06 -10.31
N SER A 137 -4.41 0.84 -11.33
CA SER A 137 -5.31 1.78 -12.00
C SER A 137 -6.64 1.09 -12.41
N PRO A 138 -7.80 1.76 -12.20
CA PRO A 138 -8.02 3.15 -11.80
C PRO A 138 -8.13 3.36 -10.27
N ALA A 139 -7.72 2.42 -9.42
CA ALA A 139 -7.70 2.62 -7.98
C ALA A 139 -6.69 3.73 -7.61
N GLU A 140 -7.10 4.63 -6.71
CA GLU A 140 -6.27 5.74 -6.27
C GLU A 140 -5.37 5.29 -5.10
N VAL A 141 -4.06 5.25 -5.38
CA VAL A 141 -3.02 4.93 -4.39
C VAL A 141 -2.62 6.21 -3.68
N THR A 142 -2.63 6.20 -2.34
CA THR A 142 -2.28 7.34 -1.50
C THR A 142 -0.81 7.31 -1.09
N SER A 143 -0.32 6.15 -0.64
CA SER A 143 1.08 5.97 -0.27
C SER A 143 1.58 4.56 -0.61
N ILE A 144 2.90 4.43 -0.77
CA ILE A 144 3.58 3.14 -0.99
C ILE A 144 4.82 3.13 -0.12
N VAL A 145 4.96 2.11 0.71
CA VAL A 145 6.16 1.80 1.47
C VAL A 145 6.82 0.58 0.85
N LEU A 146 8.11 0.69 0.50
CA LEU A 146 8.90 -0.37 -0.12
C LEU A 146 9.84 -0.96 0.91
N ASP A 147 9.84 -2.28 1.02
CA ASP A 147 10.84 -3.06 1.73
C ASP A 147 11.64 -3.86 0.68
N GLU A 148 12.78 -3.29 0.26
CA GLU A 148 13.64 -3.88 -0.77
C GLU A 148 14.35 -5.15 -0.29
N ASP A 149 14.56 -5.31 1.04
CA ASP A 149 15.20 -6.49 1.59
C ASP A 149 14.28 -7.72 1.60
N ALA A 150 12.97 -7.48 1.74
CA ALA A 150 11.96 -8.53 1.81
C ALA A 150 11.15 -8.69 0.50
N ASP A 151 11.41 -7.89 -0.54
CA ASP A 151 10.60 -7.80 -1.77
C ASP A 151 9.11 -7.59 -1.48
N LYS A 152 8.81 -6.69 -0.51
CA LYS A 152 7.44 -6.37 -0.08
C LYS A 152 7.07 -4.93 -0.37
N MET A 153 5.79 -4.72 -0.67
CA MET A 153 5.18 -3.40 -0.81
C MET A 153 3.94 -3.31 0.07
N GLU A 154 3.91 -2.31 0.95
CA GLU A 154 2.69 -1.91 1.65
C GLU A 154 2.08 -0.71 0.94
N VAL A 155 0.83 -0.83 0.57
CA VAL A 155 0.14 0.12 -0.30
C VAL A 155 -1.11 0.61 0.39
N GLN A 156 -1.20 1.91 0.58
CA GLN A 156 -2.42 2.56 1.03
C GLN A 156 -3.22 3.05 -0.17
N VAL A 157 -4.50 2.77 -0.15
CA VAL A 157 -5.45 3.23 -1.15
C VAL A 157 -6.62 3.92 -0.46
N LYS A 158 -7.28 4.84 -1.17
CA LYS A 158 -8.52 5.41 -0.66
C LYS A 158 -9.55 4.30 -0.41
N ASP A 159 -10.31 4.40 0.68
CA ASP A 159 -11.31 3.38 1.07
C ASP A 159 -12.31 3.07 -0.04
N GLU A 160 -12.73 4.10 -0.80
CA GLU A 160 -13.62 3.93 -1.96
C GLU A 160 -13.00 3.06 -3.06
N SER A 161 -11.66 3.04 -3.17
CA SER A 161 -10.88 2.30 -4.16
C SER A 161 -10.40 0.95 -3.66
N LEU A 162 -10.50 0.65 -2.34
CA LEU A 162 -9.95 -0.54 -1.71
C LEU A 162 -10.51 -1.83 -2.34
N ALA A 163 -11.82 -1.94 -2.46
CA ALA A 163 -12.46 -3.11 -3.08
C ALA A 163 -12.04 -3.31 -4.55
N GLN A 164 -11.77 -2.22 -5.27
CA GLN A 164 -11.31 -2.25 -6.65
C GLN A 164 -9.85 -2.63 -6.76
N ALA A 165 -9.01 -2.11 -5.87
CA ALA A 165 -7.58 -2.44 -5.79
C ALA A 165 -7.37 -3.93 -5.48
N ILE A 166 -8.11 -4.46 -4.52
CA ILE A 166 -8.11 -5.90 -4.16
C ILE A 166 -8.67 -6.75 -5.31
N GLY A 167 -9.80 -6.33 -5.86
CA GLY A 167 -10.53 -7.08 -6.87
C GLY A 167 -11.28 -8.28 -6.29
N ARG A 168 -12.09 -8.94 -7.13
CA ARG A 168 -12.86 -10.12 -6.72
C ARG A 168 -11.91 -11.24 -6.27
N ASN A 169 -12.08 -11.74 -5.04
CA ASN A 169 -11.26 -12.80 -4.43
C ASN A 169 -9.74 -12.49 -4.47
N GLY A 170 -9.34 -11.23 -4.37
CA GLY A 170 -7.94 -10.82 -4.41
C GLY A 170 -7.27 -10.96 -5.79
N GLN A 171 -8.03 -11.15 -6.85
CA GLN A 171 -7.50 -11.41 -8.19
C GLN A 171 -6.62 -10.26 -8.70
N ASN A 172 -7.01 -9.01 -8.45
CA ASN A 172 -6.27 -7.87 -8.95
C ASN A 172 -4.90 -7.72 -8.27
N ILE A 173 -4.85 -7.88 -6.93
CA ILE A 173 -3.60 -7.89 -6.16
C ILE A 173 -2.71 -9.03 -6.60
N ARG A 174 -3.24 -10.27 -6.66
CA ARG A 174 -2.46 -11.45 -7.01
C ARG A 174 -1.81 -11.33 -8.39
N LEU A 175 -2.56 -10.84 -9.39
CA LEU A 175 -2.02 -10.58 -10.71
C LEU A 175 -0.99 -9.44 -10.72
N SER A 176 -1.18 -8.41 -9.89
CA SER A 176 -0.21 -7.31 -9.77
C SER A 176 1.08 -7.78 -9.10
N SER A 177 0.98 -8.55 -8.02
CA SER A 177 2.12 -9.19 -7.33
C SER A 177 2.90 -10.10 -8.28
N GLU A 178 2.22 -10.97 -9.03
CA GLU A 178 2.85 -11.84 -10.03
C GLU A 178 3.53 -11.05 -11.17
N LEU A 179 2.93 -9.93 -11.61
CA LEU A 179 3.47 -9.09 -12.68
C LEU A 179 4.75 -8.36 -12.27
N ILE A 180 4.79 -7.86 -11.05
CA ILE A 180 5.90 -7.07 -10.50
C ILE A 180 6.97 -7.99 -9.91
N GLY A 181 6.57 -9.14 -9.35
CA GLY A 181 7.43 -10.09 -8.66
C GLY A 181 7.64 -9.78 -7.18
N TRP A 182 6.79 -8.92 -6.59
CA TRP A 182 6.86 -8.50 -5.19
C TRP A 182 5.58 -8.90 -4.44
N ASP A 183 5.69 -9.13 -3.14
CA ASP A 183 4.54 -9.34 -2.26
C ASP A 183 3.85 -8.01 -1.97
N ILE A 184 2.56 -7.90 -2.30
CA ILE A 184 1.82 -6.65 -2.19
C ILE A 184 0.74 -6.79 -1.11
N GLN A 185 0.80 -5.92 -0.10
CA GLN A 185 -0.22 -5.77 0.92
C GLN A 185 -0.95 -4.45 0.71
N ILE A 186 -2.27 -4.50 0.58
CA ILE A 186 -3.10 -3.30 0.38
C ILE A 186 -3.95 -3.06 1.63
N ARG A 187 -3.96 -1.80 2.09
CA ARG A 187 -4.77 -1.32 3.21
C ARG A 187 -5.57 -0.09 2.80
N GLY A 188 -6.71 0.13 3.45
CA GLY A 188 -7.47 1.37 3.34
C GLY A 188 -6.81 2.51 4.11
N GLU A 189 -7.03 3.75 3.67
CA GLU A 189 -6.48 4.95 4.31
C GLU A 189 -6.93 5.11 5.77
N ASN A 190 -8.12 4.62 6.12
CA ASN A 190 -8.65 4.70 7.49
C ASN A 190 -8.28 3.48 8.35
N GLU A 191 -7.90 2.34 7.78
CA GLU A 191 -7.43 1.18 8.56
C GLU A 191 -6.15 1.49 9.34
N ASP A 192 -5.27 2.35 8.82
CA ASP A 192 -4.05 2.75 9.53
C ASP A 192 -4.32 3.77 10.65
N LYS A 193 -5.42 4.53 10.59
CA LYS A 193 -5.81 5.41 11.69
C LYS A 193 -6.37 4.62 12.87
N GLU A 194 -7.01 3.48 12.60
CA GLU A 194 -7.51 2.58 13.65
C GLU A 194 -6.40 1.65 14.17
N SER A 195 -5.57 1.06 13.29
CA SER A 195 -4.48 0.17 13.70
C SER A 195 -3.29 0.91 14.30
N SER A 196 -2.84 2.05 13.74
CA SER A 196 -1.77 2.85 14.32
C SER A 196 -2.21 3.54 15.62
N GLY A 197 -3.48 3.90 15.75
CA GLY A 197 -4.05 4.39 16.99
C GLY A 197 -4.08 3.32 18.08
N SER A 198 -4.51 2.09 17.76
CA SER A 198 -4.56 0.98 18.70
C SER A 198 -3.17 0.48 19.10
N ASP A 199 -2.24 0.35 18.15
CA ASP A 199 -0.86 -0.07 18.43
C ASP A 199 -0.08 0.98 19.23
N GLN A 200 -0.28 2.27 18.95
CA GLN A 200 0.28 3.36 19.76
C GLN A 200 -0.36 3.41 21.15
N ALA A 201 -1.68 3.28 21.24
CA ALA A 201 -2.39 3.20 22.51
C ALA A 201 -1.94 1.99 23.33
N SER A 202 -1.80 0.81 22.71
CA SER A 202 -1.28 -0.40 23.35
C SER A 202 0.13 -0.19 23.92
N ASN A 203 1.05 0.33 23.10
CA ASN A 203 2.43 0.63 23.53
C ASN A 203 2.48 1.64 24.69
N ILE A 204 1.62 2.68 24.67
CA ILE A 204 1.53 3.67 25.74
C ILE A 204 0.99 3.03 27.01
N LEU A 205 -0.08 2.23 26.93
CA LEU A 205 -0.66 1.54 28.07
C LEU A 205 0.33 0.52 28.67
N GLU A 206 1.01 -0.28 27.84
CA GLU A 206 2.04 -1.21 28.27
C GLU A 206 3.18 -0.51 29.00
N LYS A 207 3.69 0.60 28.45
CA LYS A 207 4.81 1.37 29.01
C LYS A 207 4.48 1.98 30.37
N TYR A 208 3.31 2.61 30.50
CA TYR A 208 2.96 3.38 31.69
C TYR A 208 2.21 2.58 32.75
N LEU A 209 1.46 1.55 32.38
CA LEU A 209 0.70 0.74 33.32
C LEU A 209 1.40 -0.57 33.68
N ASP A 210 2.52 -0.91 33.02
CA ASP A 210 3.28 -2.15 33.22
C ASP A 210 2.37 -3.40 33.11
N ILE A 211 1.64 -3.45 31.99
CA ILE A 211 0.72 -4.54 31.62
C ILE A 211 1.24 -5.26 30.36
N ASP A 212 0.76 -6.47 30.13
CA ASP A 212 1.09 -7.23 28.93
C ASP A 212 0.21 -6.82 27.73
N THR A 213 0.66 -7.17 26.51
CA THR A 213 -0.01 -6.85 25.25
C THR A 213 -1.45 -7.37 25.21
N SER A 214 -1.72 -8.56 25.80
CA SER A 214 -3.08 -9.11 25.82
C SER A 214 -4.03 -8.27 26.68
N THR A 215 -3.56 -7.76 27.81
CA THR A 215 -4.34 -6.89 28.69
C THR A 215 -4.57 -5.52 28.08
N SER A 216 -3.58 -4.93 27.37
CA SER A 216 -3.74 -3.65 26.68
C SER A 216 -4.76 -3.76 25.55
N GLU A 217 -4.74 -4.82 24.74
CA GLU A 217 -5.71 -5.07 23.66
C GLU A 217 -7.14 -5.24 24.22
N ILE A 218 -7.31 -5.93 25.35
CA ILE A 218 -8.60 -6.09 26.02
C ILE A 218 -9.15 -4.75 26.51
N LEU A 219 -8.29 -3.91 27.13
CA LEU A 219 -8.68 -2.57 27.57
C LEU A 219 -9.12 -1.68 26.42
N ILE A 220 -8.34 -1.63 25.32
CA ILE A 220 -8.65 -0.88 24.12
C ILE A 220 -9.96 -1.36 23.49
N SER A 221 -10.18 -2.67 23.37
CA SER A 221 -11.41 -3.26 22.81
C SER A 221 -12.66 -2.90 23.64
N ASN A 222 -12.50 -2.56 24.91
CA ASN A 222 -13.56 -2.10 25.80
C ASN A 222 -13.65 -0.58 25.94
N GLY A 223 -12.93 0.18 25.09
CA GLY A 223 -13.01 1.64 24.98
C GLY A 223 -12.06 2.41 25.88
N PHE A 224 -11.06 1.74 26.51
CA PHE A 224 -10.02 2.37 27.30
C PHE A 224 -8.74 2.54 26.48
N GLU A 225 -8.72 3.55 25.61
CA GLU A 225 -7.65 3.76 24.61
C GLU A 225 -6.51 4.66 25.11
N SER A 226 -6.65 5.27 26.31
CA SER A 226 -5.64 6.19 26.86
C SER A 226 -5.48 6.03 28.35
N VAL A 227 -4.29 6.42 28.88
CA VAL A 227 -4.00 6.45 30.31
C VAL A 227 -5.01 7.29 31.06
N ASN A 228 -5.45 8.42 30.47
CA ASN A 228 -6.44 9.31 31.06
C ASN A 228 -7.82 8.65 31.20
N SER A 229 -8.26 7.88 30.19
CA SER A 229 -9.54 7.16 30.23
C SER A 229 -9.60 6.10 31.33
N ILE A 230 -8.44 5.49 31.67
CA ILE A 230 -8.31 4.50 32.75
C ILE A 230 -8.26 5.19 34.09
N ALA A 231 -7.54 6.31 34.24
CA ALA A 231 -7.45 7.07 35.48
C ALA A 231 -8.81 7.65 35.92
N GLU A 232 -9.65 8.05 34.96
CA GLU A 232 -10.99 8.60 35.21
C GLU A 232 -12.08 7.51 35.28
N ALA A 233 -11.74 6.25 35.04
CA ALA A 233 -12.70 5.15 35.01
C ALA A 233 -13.22 4.81 36.40
N GLU A 234 -14.50 4.44 36.49
CA GLU A 234 -15.04 3.82 37.70
C GLU A 234 -14.61 2.35 37.79
N ILE A 235 -14.22 1.90 38.98
CA ILE A 235 -13.81 0.49 39.24
C ILE A 235 -14.86 -0.49 38.71
N SER A 236 -16.16 -0.14 38.87
CA SER A 236 -17.28 -0.95 38.39
C SER A 236 -17.24 -1.21 36.87
N LYS A 237 -16.82 -0.23 36.07
CA LYS A 237 -16.70 -0.36 34.60
C LYS A 237 -15.53 -1.23 34.18
N LEU A 238 -14.41 -1.12 34.85
CA LEU A 238 -13.25 -2.00 34.60
C LEU A 238 -13.53 -3.46 35.01
N CYS A 239 -14.31 -3.66 36.06
CA CYS A 239 -14.75 -5.01 36.49
C CYS A 239 -15.81 -5.64 35.59
N GLU A 240 -16.40 -4.94 34.62
CA GLU A 240 -17.26 -5.54 33.58
C GLU A 240 -16.45 -6.41 32.60
N ILE A 241 -15.14 -6.23 32.57
CA ILE A 241 -14.19 -7.01 31.75
C ILE A 241 -13.88 -8.31 32.50
N GLU A 242 -14.20 -9.48 31.91
CA GLU A 242 -14.10 -10.80 32.58
C GLU A 242 -12.74 -11.13 33.21
N GLU A 243 -11.65 -10.52 32.70
CA GLU A 243 -10.27 -10.78 33.16
C GLU A 243 -9.78 -9.78 34.21
N ILE A 244 -10.52 -8.72 34.54
CA ILE A 244 -10.14 -7.66 35.47
C ILE A 244 -10.90 -7.82 36.78
N THR A 245 -10.18 -8.16 37.84
CA THR A 245 -10.71 -8.19 39.20
C THR A 245 -10.68 -6.81 39.85
N GLU A 246 -11.44 -6.62 40.95
CA GLU A 246 -11.50 -5.35 41.66
C GLU A 246 -10.09 -4.88 42.13
N GLU A 247 -9.22 -5.81 42.57
CA GLU A 247 -7.83 -5.53 42.96
C GLU A 247 -6.97 -5.06 41.75
N ILE A 248 -7.19 -5.67 40.55
CA ILE A 248 -6.49 -5.27 39.34
C ILE A 248 -6.99 -3.92 38.88
N ALA A 249 -8.30 -3.64 38.93
CA ALA A 249 -8.89 -2.37 38.54
C ALA A 249 -8.37 -1.21 39.39
N GLU A 250 -8.28 -1.39 40.72
CA GLU A 250 -7.72 -0.40 41.62
C GLU A 250 -6.24 -0.12 41.31
N THR A 251 -5.44 -1.17 41.07
CA THR A 251 -4.02 -1.05 40.70
C THR A 251 -3.84 -0.32 39.34
N LEU A 252 -4.70 -0.59 38.38
CA LEU A 252 -4.66 0.08 37.04
C LEU A 252 -4.97 1.57 37.15
N ILE A 253 -5.97 1.93 37.95
CA ILE A 253 -6.35 3.35 38.16
C ILE A 253 -5.23 4.10 38.91
N GLU A 254 -4.61 3.47 39.92
CA GLU A 254 -3.50 4.06 40.68
C GLU A 254 -2.28 4.29 39.78
N ARG A 255 -1.87 3.27 38.99
CA ARG A 255 -0.79 3.40 38.02
C ARG A 255 -1.08 4.42 36.92
N ALA A 256 -2.31 4.47 36.43
CA ALA A 256 -2.72 5.46 35.44
C ALA A 256 -2.63 6.90 36.00
N SER A 257 -3.03 7.10 37.25
CA SER A 257 -2.93 8.40 37.93
C SER A 257 -1.47 8.82 38.14
N ASP A 258 -0.60 7.88 38.54
CA ASP A 258 0.84 8.12 38.71
C ASP A 258 1.51 8.42 37.35
N ALA A 259 1.14 7.70 36.31
CA ALA A 259 1.63 7.93 34.95
C ALA A 259 1.24 9.31 34.39
N LEU A 260 0.03 9.77 34.66
CA LEU A 260 -0.38 11.14 34.28
C LEU A 260 0.44 12.22 34.95
N ILE A 261 0.85 11.99 36.22
CA ILE A 261 1.74 12.91 36.92
C ILE A 261 3.14 12.88 36.28
N GLU A 262 3.65 11.69 35.92
CA GLU A 262 4.95 11.53 35.26
C GLU A 262 4.96 12.22 33.87
N ILE A 263 3.91 12.02 33.07
CA ILE A 263 3.74 12.66 31.75
C ILE A 263 3.71 14.18 31.92
N ALA A 264 2.91 14.70 32.86
CA ALA A 264 2.81 16.15 33.12
C ALA A 264 4.15 16.75 33.60
N LEU A 265 4.95 16.00 34.37
CA LEU A 265 6.28 16.43 34.81
C LEU A 265 7.28 16.39 33.63
N SER A 266 7.22 15.38 32.79
CA SER A 266 8.07 15.26 31.58
C SER A 266 7.78 16.41 30.59
N ASP A 267 6.50 16.73 30.35
CA ASP A 267 6.11 17.84 29.50
C ASP A 267 6.58 19.21 30.07
N MET A 268 6.69 19.32 31.38
CA MET A 268 7.25 20.51 32.05
C MET A 268 8.79 20.57 31.98
N GLU A 269 9.48 19.43 31.94
CA GLU A 269 10.95 19.37 31.79
C GLU A 269 11.38 19.56 30.33
N GLU A 270 10.54 19.22 29.33
CA GLU A 270 10.78 19.43 27.90
C GLU A 270 10.31 20.81 27.41
N ALA A 271 9.64 21.61 28.23
CA ALA A 271 9.21 22.94 27.87
C ALA A 271 10.42 23.84 27.54
N PHE A 272 10.48 24.33 26.31
CA PHE A 272 11.56 25.18 25.83
C PHE A 272 11.57 26.51 26.61
N ASP A 273 12.73 26.91 27.12
CA ASP A 273 12.89 28.22 27.78
C ASP A 273 12.98 29.33 26.73
N PHE A 274 11.84 29.95 26.45
CA PHE A 274 11.74 31.08 25.48
C PHE A 274 12.55 32.30 25.88
N ASN A 275 13.01 32.41 27.13
CA ASN A 275 13.94 33.48 27.54
C ASN A 275 15.35 33.27 26.97
N SER A 276 15.65 32.08 26.42
CA SER A 276 16.94 31.79 25.79
C SER A 276 17.07 32.35 24.38
N LEU A 277 15.97 32.82 23.76
CA LEU A 277 15.96 33.41 22.43
C LEU A 277 16.40 34.88 22.46
N ASP A 278 17.12 35.30 21.42
CA ASP A 278 17.51 36.68 21.26
C ASP A 278 16.29 37.60 21.04
N ASP A 279 16.32 38.80 21.62
CA ASP A 279 15.27 39.81 21.51
C ASP A 279 13.89 39.44 22.17
N VAL A 280 13.82 38.41 23.02
CA VAL A 280 12.63 37.99 23.80
C VAL A 280 12.77 38.50 25.24
N ASP A 281 11.81 39.32 25.71
CA ASP A 281 11.75 39.77 27.10
C ASP A 281 10.84 38.87 27.97
N GLU A 282 10.86 39.04 29.30
CA GLU A 282 10.07 38.22 30.23
C GLU A 282 8.55 38.24 29.96
N GLU A 283 8.01 39.35 29.42
CA GLU A 283 6.58 39.45 29.10
C GLU A 283 6.25 38.62 27.83
N ILE A 284 7.10 38.71 26.82
CA ILE A 284 6.98 37.93 25.56
C ILE A 284 7.18 36.45 25.85
N ALA A 285 8.25 36.09 26.57
CA ALA A 285 8.54 34.71 26.94
C ALA A 285 7.39 34.04 27.68
N LYS A 286 6.73 34.78 28.57
CA LYS A 286 5.57 34.25 29.28
C LYS A 286 4.38 34.00 28.37
N VAL A 287 4.09 34.95 27.45
CA VAL A 287 3.00 34.75 26.47
C VAL A 287 3.30 33.57 25.55
N LEU A 288 4.56 33.38 25.15
CA LEU A 288 4.98 32.24 24.36
C LEU A 288 4.82 30.93 25.13
N SER A 289 5.29 30.86 26.36
CA SER A 289 5.16 29.64 27.22
C SER A 289 3.71 29.30 27.56
N ASP A 290 2.81 30.30 27.64
CA ASP A 290 1.37 30.07 27.87
C ASP A 290 0.64 29.48 26.64
N ASN A 291 1.23 29.61 25.44
CA ASN A 291 0.58 29.24 24.17
C ASN A 291 1.37 28.21 23.33
N LEU A 292 2.66 28.02 23.56
CA LEU A 292 3.56 27.16 22.80
C LEU A 292 4.37 26.29 23.76
N SER A 293 4.61 25.05 23.34
CA SER A 293 5.35 24.06 24.14
C SER A 293 6.79 23.86 23.66
N SER A 294 7.11 24.21 22.43
CA SER A 294 8.42 23.95 21.83
C SER A 294 8.94 25.07 20.93
N LYS A 295 10.28 25.04 20.66
CA LYS A 295 10.94 25.92 19.68
C LYS A 295 10.42 25.69 18.26
N ASP A 296 10.09 24.43 17.92
CA ASP A 296 9.58 24.08 16.60
C ASP A 296 8.19 24.65 16.33
N GLU A 297 7.30 24.63 17.34
CA GLU A 297 5.98 25.27 17.23
C GLU A 297 6.10 26.78 16.97
N LEU A 298 7.07 27.46 17.60
CA LEU A 298 7.35 28.87 17.34
C LEU A 298 7.93 29.08 15.94
N ALA A 299 8.79 28.18 15.46
CA ALA A 299 9.37 28.24 14.14
C ALA A 299 8.34 28.03 13.00
N ASP A 300 7.27 27.26 13.25
CA ASP A 300 6.19 27.00 12.29
C ASP A 300 5.19 28.17 12.17
N LEU A 301 5.14 29.07 13.14
CA LEU A 301 4.24 30.22 13.11
C LEU A 301 4.58 31.21 11.99
N SER A 302 3.55 31.84 11.45
CA SER A 302 3.69 33.04 10.61
C SER A 302 3.92 34.29 11.44
N VAL A 303 4.52 35.33 10.84
CA VAL A 303 4.75 36.63 11.52
C VAL A 303 3.45 37.23 12.01
N ASP A 304 2.36 37.15 11.23
CA ASP A 304 1.06 37.70 11.56
C ASP A 304 0.45 37.00 12.80
N GLU A 305 0.58 35.68 12.92
CA GLU A 305 0.10 34.89 14.06
C GLU A 305 0.86 35.25 15.35
N LEU A 306 2.19 35.41 15.26
CA LEU A 306 2.99 35.77 16.39
C LEU A 306 2.67 37.22 16.87
N VAL A 307 2.44 38.15 15.93
CA VAL A 307 2.00 39.53 16.25
C VAL A 307 0.62 39.56 16.93
N GLU A 308 -0.32 38.74 16.46
CA GLU A 308 -1.65 38.65 17.09
C GLU A 308 -1.58 38.10 18.52
N MET A 309 -0.69 37.12 18.76
CA MET A 309 -0.50 36.43 20.03
C MET A 309 0.20 37.33 21.07
N THR A 310 1.32 37.95 20.69
CA THR A 310 2.21 38.69 21.59
C THR A 310 2.03 40.21 21.56
N LYS A 311 1.36 40.72 20.52
CA LYS A 311 1.15 42.18 20.26
C LYS A 311 2.43 43.00 20.09
N ILE A 312 3.50 42.36 19.67
CA ILE A 312 4.78 42.96 19.27
C ILE A 312 4.71 43.47 17.83
N ASP A 313 5.70 44.26 17.42
CA ASP A 313 5.77 44.72 16.02
C ASP A 313 6.26 43.61 15.06
N GLU A 314 5.92 43.77 13.77
CA GLU A 314 6.24 42.77 12.72
C GLU A 314 7.76 42.55 12.56
N GLU A 315 8.60 43.59 12.78
CA GLU A 315 10.06 43.45 12.64
C GLU A 315 10.64 42.58 13.76
N LEU A 316 10.14 42.72 14.99
CA LEU A 316 10.56 41.91 16.13
C LEU A 316 10.04 40.48 16.04
N ALA A 317 8.77 40.30 15.64
CA ALA A 317 8.19 38.98 15.39
C ALA A 317 8.96 38.18 14.33
N ALA A 318 9.35 38.82 13.22
CA ALA A 318 10.14 38.21 12.19
C ALA A 318 11.54 37.77 12.68
N LYS A 319 12.18 38.53 13.55
CA LYS A 319 13.48 38.16 14.12
C LYS A 319 13.37 36.96 15.06
N ILE A 320 12.38 36.96 15.96
CA ILE A 320 12.17 35.84 16.88
C ILE A 320 11.90 34.52 16.12
N ILE A 321 11.09 34.54 15.06
CA ILE A 321 10.82 33.39 14.22
C ILE A 321 12.11 32.95 13.47
N MET A 322 12.92 33.88 12.99
CA MET A 322 14.20 33.58 12.32
C MET A 322 15.22 32.96 13.29
N ASP A 323 15.25 33.40 14.53
CA ASP A 323 16.10 32.85 15.59
C ASP A 323 15.60 31.45 15.97
N ALA A 324 14.32 31.22 16.06
CA ALA A 324 13.74 29.90 16.27
C ALA A 324 14.07 28.92 15.12
N ARG A 325 14.18 29.40 13.88
CA ARG A 325 14.57 28.61 12.69
C ARG A 325 16.06 28.47 12.48
N SER A 326 16.90 29.02 13.35
CA SER A 326 18.37 28.98 13.18
C SER A 326 18.91 27.56 12.99
N ASP A 327 18.36 26.61 13.73
CA ASP A 327 18.77 25.20 13.70
C ASP A 327 18.43 24.51 12.36
N TRP A 328 17.48 25.04 11.58
CA TRP A 328 17.14 24.48 10.26
C TRP A 328 18.16 24.81 9.15
N PHE A 329 19.07 25.71 9.42
CA PHE A 329 20.08 26.19 8.46
C PHE A 329 21.52 25.81 8.85
N GLU A 330 21.72 25.13 9.99
CA GLU A 330 23.02 24.58 10.40
C GLU A 330 23.11 23.10 9.94
N GLU A 331 23.40 22.85 8.62
CA GLU A 331 23.97 21.61 8.09
C GLU A 331 25.37 21.86 7.56
#